data_7042f7823c1c45730ebd153e5feb60fb
#
_entry.id   7042f7823c1c45730ebd153e5feb60fb
#
_cell.length_a   1.000
_cell.length_b   1.000
_cell.length_c   1.000
_cell.angle_alpha   90.00
_cell.angle_beta   90.00
_cell.angle_gamma   90.00
#
_symmetry.space_group_name_H-M   'P 1'
#
loop_
_entity.id
_entity.type
_entity.pdbx_description
1 polymer ?
#
loop_
_entity_poly.entity_id
_entity_poly.type
_entity_poly.pdbx_seq_one_letter_code
_entity_poly.pdbx_strand_id
1 'polypeptide(L)'
;MSAKTAEVVICGAGIAGIAAAYHLAVRRGVTDVVLVDERPPLSLTSDKSTECYRNWWPGPGDAMVAVMNRSIDLLEDLARESGNVFRMNRRGYLFATADADRASRFIRRAQEAAALGAGPVRVHTSPGGDYQPAPADGFEEQPAGSDVITDPALIRRHFPYLAADTVALLHARRCGWFSGQQLGMYLLERARDKGARLYEGRVVGVD
;
A
#
# COMPACT_ATOMS: atom_id res chain seq x y z
N MET A 1 26.30 -14.67 -33.18
CA MET A 1 25.25 -13.76 -32.64
C MET A 1 25.98 -12.69 -31.83
N SER A 2 25.75 -11.40 -32.12
CA SER A 2 26.36 -10.32 -31.32
C SER A 2 25.83 -10.43 -29.88
N ALA A 3 26.74 -10.38 -28.90
CA ALA A 3 26.34 -10.35 -27.49
C ALA A 3 25.45 -9.10 -27.24
N LYS A 4 24.28 -9.31 -26.73
CA LYS A 4 23.42 -8.18 -26.31
C LYS A 4 23.94 -7.69 -24.96
N THR A 5 24.36 -6.44 -24.90
CA THR A 5 24.88 -5.80 -23.70
C THR A 5 23.84 -4.85 -23.12
N ALA A 6 23.93 -4.55 -21.84
CA ALA A 6 23.16 -3.54 -21.13
C ALA A 6 24.01 -2.94 -20.00
N GLU A 7 23.72 -1.70 -19.64
CA GLU A 7 24.35 -1.05 -18.48
C GLU A 7 23.86 -1.70 -17.17
N VAL A 8 22.56 -2.04 -17.12
CA VAL A 8 21.94 -2.70 -15.95
C VAL A 8 21.09 -3.88 -16.41
N VAL A 9 21.29 -5.04 -15.78
CA VAL A 9 20.44 -6.21 -15.94
C VAL A 9 19.71 -6.49 -14.64
N ILE A 10 18.38 -6.60 -14.72
CA ILE A 10 17.49 -6.90 -13.58
C ILE A 10 16.96 -8.32 -13.76
N CYS A 11 17.24 -9.19 -12.80
CA CYS A 11 16.75 -10.56 -12.78
C CYS A 11 15.35 -10.61 -12.13
N GLY A 12 14.35 -10.85 -12.96
CA GLY A 12 12.95 -10.92 -12.57
C GLY A 12 12.10 -9.72 -12.99
N ALA A 13 10.91 -9.99 -13.55
CA ALA A 13 9.91 -9.02 -13.95
C ALA A 13 8.66 -9.06 -13.07
N GLY A 14 8.82 -9.36 -11.77
CA GLY A 14 7.84 -9.08 -10.74
C GLY A 14 7.80 -7.60 -10.39
N ILE A 15 6.93 -7.19 -9.47
CA ILE A 15 6.74 -5.78 -9.11
C ILE A 15 8.06 -5.10 -8.65
N ALA A 16 8.93 -5.81 -7.94
CA ALA A 16 10.20 -5.27 -7.47
C ALA A 16 11.16 -4.94 -8.63
N GLY A 17 11.34 -5.88 -9.57
CA GLY A 17 12.19 -5.67 -10.74
C GLY A 17 11.66 -4.58 -11.66
N ILE A 18 10.34 -4.56 -11.89
CA ILE A 18 9.68 -3.53 -12.70
C ILE A 18 9.82 -2.15 -12.04
N ALA A 19 9.61 -2.05 -10.72
CA ALA A 19 9.79 -0.79 -10.00
C ALA A 19 11.25 -0.31 -10.07
N ALA A 20 12.23 -1.22 -9.95
CA ALA A 20 13.65 -0.88 -10.11
C ALA A 20 13.92 -0.33 -11.52
N ALA A 21 13.44 -1.01 -12.57
CA ALA A 21 13.59 -0.54 -13.95
C ALA A 21 12.94 0.83 -14.17
N TYR A 22 11.73 1.05 -13.63
CA TYR A 22 11.07 2.34 -13.69
C TYR A 22 11.89 3.43 -13.02
N HIS A 23 12.35 3.22 -11.80
CA HIS A 23 13.12 4.23 -11.08
C HIS A 23 14.47 4.54 -11.77
N LEU A 24 15.14 3.53 -12.32
CA LEU A 24 16.36 3.73 -13.10
C LEU A 24 16.08 4.52 -14.39
N ALA A 25 15.15 4.05 -15.22
CA ALA A 25 14.93 4.63 -16.53
C ALA A 25 14.20 5.99 -16.46
N VAL A 26 13.12 6.08 -15.67
CA VAL A 26 12.25 7.27 -15.64
C VAL A 26 12.75 8.33 -14.67
N ARG A 27 13.20 7.93 -13.47
CA ARG A 27 13.56 8.88 -12.40
C ARG A 27 15.04 9.23 -12.38
N ARG A 28 15.91 8.37 -12.93
CA ARG A 28 17.37 8.55 -12.92
C ARG A 28 18.01 8.71 -14.30
N GLY A 29 17.25 8.46 -15.38
CA GLY A 29 17.74 8.59 -16.75
C GLY A 29 18.69 7.47 -17.20
N VAL A 30 18.80 6.37 -16.46
CA VAL A 30 19.55 5.17 -16.85
C VAL A 30 18.67 4.35 -17.78
N THR A 31 18.84 4.52 -19.09
CA THR A 31 17.91 3.99 -20.09
C THR A 31 18.31 2.63 -20.68
N ASP A 32 19.59 2.25 -20.59
CA ASP A 32 20.07 0.94 -21.06
C ASP A 32 19.87 -0.14 -19.98
N VAL A 33 18.60 -0.39 -19.66
CA VAL A 33 18.14 -1.35 -18.65
C VAL A 33 17.47 -2.53 -19.33
N VAL A 34 17.82 -3.74 -18.88
CA VAL A 34 17.22 -5.00 -19.32
C VAL A 34 16.60 -5.71 -18.12
N LEU A 35 15.34 -6.12 -18.25
CA LEU A 35 14.73 -7.11 -17.35
C LEU A 35 14.78 -8.47 -18.02
N VAL A 36 15.09 -9.51 -17.27
CA VAL A 36 15.07 -10.91 -17.74
C VAL A 36 14.18 -11.73 -16.81
N ASP A 37 13.17 -12.39 -17.37
CA ASP A 37 12.31 -13.33 -16.65
C ASP A 37 11.92 -14.49 -17.56
N GLU A 38 11.79 -15.68 -17.02
CA GLU A 38 11.33 -16.87 -17.77
C GLU A 38 9.80 -16.90 -17.93
N ARG A 39 9.10 -16.00 -17.30
CA ARG A 39 7.63 -15.94 -17.24
C ARG A 39 7.12 -14.55 -17.65
N PRO A 40 5.85 -14.46 -18.00
CA PRO A 40 5.21 -13.16 -18.19
C PRO A 40 5.37 -12.24 -16.97
N PRO A 41 5.50 -10.92 -17.16
CA PRO A 41 5.60 -9.97 -16.07
C PRO A 41 4.46 -10.14 -15.05
N LEU A 42 4.78 -9.95 -13.76
CA LEU A 42 3.81 -9.94 -12.65
C LEU A 42 3.06 -11.26 -12.41
N SER A 43 3.41 -12.36 -13.06
CA SER A 43 2.64 -13.62 -13.09
C SER A 43 2.70 -14.47 -11.81
N LEU A 44 3.57 -14.14 -10.85
CA LEU A 44 3.71 -14.90 -9.60
C LEU A 44 3.09 -14.15 -8.40
N THR A 45 3.88 -13.89 -7.36
CA THR A 45 3.43 -13.26 -6.11
C THR A 45 2.72 -11.92 -6.36
N SER A 46 3.17 -11.15 -7.36
CA SER A 46 2.54 -9.88 -7.73
C SER A 46 1.10 -10.01 -8.25
N ASP A 47 0.71 -11.21 -8.74
CA ASP A 47 -0.65 -11.53 -9.18
C ASP A 47 -1.50 -12.21 -8.08
N LYS A 48 -0.86 -12.74 -7.05
CA LYS A 48 -1.49 -13.54 -6.00
C LYS A 48 -1.65 -12.77 -4.68
N SER A 49 -1.26 -11.51 -4.66
CA SER A 49 -1.35 -10.64 -3.49
C SER A 49 -2.76 -10.08 -3.31
N THR A 50 -3.12 -9.74 -2.07
CA THR A 50 -4.30 -8.94 -1.77
C THR A 50 -4.10 -7.45 -2.03
N GLU A 51 -2.86 -7.02 -2.32
CA GLU A 51 -2.45 -5.68 -2.74
C GLU A 51 -2.87 -4.57 -1.76
N CYS A 52 -3.01 -4.96 -0.50
CA CYS A 52 -3.35 -4.04 0.57
C CYS A 52 -2.10 -3.37 1.13
N TYR A 53 -2.20 -2.08 1.42
CA TYR A 53 -1.13 -1.30 2.03
C TYR A 53 -1.58 -0.66 3.34
N ARG A 54 -0.63 -0.42 4.27
CA ARG A 54 -0.88 0.27 5.52
C ARG A 54 0.39 0.88 6.09
N ASN A 55 0.28 2.03 6.75
CA ASN A 55 1.35 2.59 7.59
C ASN A 55 1.17 2.25 9.08
N TRP A 56 0.09 1.59 9.45
CA TRP A 56 -0.23 1.26 10.83
C TRP A 56 0.50 -0.02 11.27
N TRP A 57 1.60 0.16 12.01
CA TRP A 57 2.47 -0.92 12.50
C TRP A 57 2.86 -0.62 13.95
N PRO A 58 2.11 -1.11 14.97
CA PRO A 58 2.48 -0.93 16.37
C PRO A 58 3.73 -1.77 16.69
N GLY A 59 4.83 -1.08 17.09
CA GLY A 59 6.10 -1.63 17.56
C GLY A 59 6.68 -2.90 16.91
N PRO A 60 7.87 -3.34 17.31
CA PRO A 60 8.89 -2.54 17.95
C PRO A 60 9.61 -1.62 16.95
N GLY A 61 9.90 -0.38 17.37
CA GLY A 61 10.63 0.60 16.56
C GLY A 61 9.80 1.21 15.42
N ASP A 62 10.34 2.24 14.79
CA ASP A 62 9.67 3.09 13.81
C ASP A 62 9.95 2.72 12.34
N ALA A 63 10.92 1.83 12.11
CA ALA A 63 11.40 1.50 10.77
C ALA A 63 10.28 1.11 9.80
N MET A 64 9.34 0.25 10.24
CA MET A 64 8.22 -0.17 9.38
C MET A 64 7.27 0.99 9.07
N VAL A 65 6.96 1.84 10.05
CA VAL A 65 6.09 3.00 9.84
C VAL A 65 6.76 3.98 8.88
N ALA A 66 8.07 4.24 9.06
CA ALA A 66 8.84 5.14 8.19
C ALA A 66 8.90 4.64 6.74
N VAL A 67 9.23 3.36 6.53
CA VAL A 67 9.27 2.74 5.20
C VAL A 67 7.89 2.79 4.54
N MET A 68 6.82 2.45 5.27
CA MET A 68 5.48 2.45 4.72
C MET A 68 4.97 3.86 4.43
N ASN A 69 5.26 4.85 5.29
CA ASN A 69 4.93 6.24 4.99
C ASN A 69 5.58 6.68 3.69
N ARG A 70 6.88 6.45 3.53
CA ARG A 70 7.59 6.81 2.29
C ARG A 70 7.06 6.08 1.07
N SER A 71 6.75 4.79 1.21
CA SER A 71 6.19 3.98 0.11
C SER A 71 4.81 4.48 -0.31
N ILE A 72 3.97 4.85 0.66
CA ILE A 72 2.64 5.38 0.38
C ILE A 72 2.74 6.77 -0.27
N ASP A 73 3.67 7.65 0.16
CA ASP A 73 3.92 8.93 -0.51
C ASP A 73 4.23 8.72 -1.99
N LEU A 74 5.12 7.78 -2.31
CA LEU A 74 5.48 7.45 -3.69
C LEU A 74 4.30 6.87 -4.49
N LEU A 75 3.45 6.04 -3.87
CA LEU A 75 2.25 5.50 -4.51
C LEU A 75 1.22 6.61 -4.78
N GLU A 76 1.02 7.52 -3.83
CA GLU A 76 0.13 8.68 -3.99
C GLU A 76 0.61 9.59 -5.12
N ASP A 77 1.94 9.85 -5.22
CA ASP A 77 2.51 10.62 -6.34
C ASP A 77 2.30 9.93 -7.68
N LEU A 78 2.55 8.61 -7.76
CA LEU A 78 2.28 7.81 -8.96
C LEU A 78 0.79 7.80 -9.34
N ALA A 79 -0.09 7.75 -8.35
CA ALA A 79 -1.52 7.82 -8.59
C ALA A 79 -1.93 9.18 -9.19
N ARG A 80 -1.41 10.27 -8.68
CA ARG A 80 -1.63 11.61 -9.26
C ARG A 80 -1.07 11.73 -10.68
N GLU A 81 0.17 11.28 -10.90
CA GLU A 81 0.83 11.32 -12.22
C GLU A 81 0.09 10.48 -13.28
N SER A 82 -0.51 9.37 -12.89
CA SER A 82 -1.17 8.43 -13.81
C SER A 82 -2.69 8.65 -13.95
N GLY A 83 -3.28 9.59 -13.21
CA GLY A 83 -4.74 9.69 -13.11
C GLY A 83 -5.34 8.50 -12.33
N ASN A 84 -4.59 7.94 -11.39
CA ASN A 84 -4.97 6.81 -10.55
C ASN A 84 -5.34 5.54 -11.35
N VAL A 85 -4.60 5.25 -12.40
CA VAL A 85 -4.82 4.10 -13.29
C VAL A 85 -4.87 2.76 -12.54
N PHE A 86 -4.18 2.64 -11.42
CA PHE A 86 -4.14 1.44 -10.58
C PHE A 86 -5.14 1.46 -9.41
N ARG A 87 -6.10 2.40 -9.41
CA ARG A 87 -7.24 2.47 -8.48
C ARG A 87 -6.87 2.49 -7.00
N MET A 88 -5.81 3.22 -6.65
CA MET A 88 -5.44 3.43 -5.26
C MET A 88 -6.59 4.07 -4.48
N ASN A 89 -6.92 3.52 -3.31
CA ASN A 89 -7.93 4.08 -2.41
C ASN A 89 -7.46 4.06 -0.96
N ARG A 90 -8.08 4.85 -0.11
CA ARG A 90 -7.80 4.94 1.33
C ARG A 90 -9.00 4.55 2.17
N ARG A 91 -9.59 3.39 1.87
CA ARG A 91 -10.72 2.83 2.67
C ARG A 91 -10.34 2.51 4.11
N GLY A 92 -9.05 2.36 4.37
CA GLY A 92 -8.51 2.04 5.68
C GLY A 92 -8.52 0.54 6.00
N TYR A 93 -8.01 0.22 7.19
CA TYR A 93 -8.11 -1.12 7.78
C TYR A 93 -8.98 -1.06 9.01
N LEU A 94 -9.91 -2.02 9.13
CA LEU A 94 -10.81 -2.16 10.26
C LEU A 94 -10.39 -3.34 11.12
N PHE A 95 -10.22 -3.07 12.41
CA PHE A 95 -10.02 -4.09 13.45
C PHE A 95 -11.20 -4.00 14.40
N ALA A 96 -12.05 -5.02 14.40
CA ALA A 96 -13.26 -5.05 15.21
C ALA A 96 -13.15 -6.11 16.32
N THR A 97 -13.84 -5.90 17.44
CA THR A 97 -13.92 -6.88 18.52
C THR A 97 -15.27 -6.81 19.25
N ALA A 98 -15.77 -7.99 19.66
CA ALA A 98 -16.88 -8.15 20.60
C ALA A 98 -16.39 -8.30 22.07
N ASP A 99 -15.07 -8.30 22.27
CA ASP A 99 -14.44 -8.48 23.58
C ASP A 99 -14.11 -7.11 24.20
N ALA A 100 -14.75 -6.75 25.30
CA ALA A 100 -14.56 -5.49 26.01
C ALA A 100 -13.13 -5.30 26.55
N ASP A 101 -12.43 -6.39 26.93
CA ASP A 101 -11.06 -6.32 27.39
C ASP A 101 -10.10 -5.98 26.24
N ARG A 102 -10.42 -6.39 25.04
CA ARG A 102 -9.65 -6.02 23.84
C ARG A 102 -9.89 -4.58 23.40
N ALA A 103 -11.05 -4.02 23.69
CA ALA A 103 -11.37 -2.64 23.34
C ALA A 103 -10.34 -1.64 23.92
N SER A 104 -9.97 -1.81 25.19
CA SER A 104 -8.95 -0.98 25.85
C SER A 104 -7.56 -1.06 25.19
N ARG A 105 -7.25 -2.21 24.58
CA ARG A 105 -5.98 -2.43 23.85
C ARG A 105 -5.93 -1.67 22.51
N PHE A 106 -7.09 -1.39 21.90
CA PHE A 106 -7.12 -0.64 20.63
C PHE A 106 -6.61 0.80 20.81
N ILE A 107 -7.04 1.48 21.89
CA ILE A 107 -6.55 2.85 22.17
C ILE A 107 -5.03 2.83 22.38
N ARG A 108 -4.53 1.93 23.22
CA ARG A 108 -3.09 1.82 23.48
C ARG A 108 -2.30 1.54 22.18
N ARG A 109 -2.72 0.55 21.40
CA ARG A 109 -2.06 0.22 20.12
C ARG A 109 -2.11 1.36 19.11
N ALA A 110 -3.21 2.10 19.07
CA ALA A 110 -3.32 3.29 18.24
C ALA A 110 -2.32 4.37 18.68
N GLN A 111 -2.17 4.59 19.99
CA GLN A 111 -1.21 5.52 20.56
C GLN A 111 0.24 5.09 20.30
N GLU A 112 0.55 3.79 20.43
CA GLU A 112 1.86 3.21 20.08
C GLU A 112 2.19 3.47 18.61
N ALA A 113 1.28 3.17 17.68
CA ALA A 113 1.47 3.43 16.26
C ALA A 113 1.62 4.94 15.95
N ALA A 114 0.84 5.79 16.63
CA ALA A 114 0.93 7.24 16.49
C ALA A 114 2.30 7.78 16.94
N ALA A 115 2.83 7.27 18.06
CA ALA A 115 4.16 7.63 18.57
C ALA A 115 5.29 7.24 17.60
N LEU A 116 5.06 6.23 16.75
CA LEU A 116 5.97 5.79 15.69
C LEU A 116 5.78 6.53 14.35
N GLY A 117 4.85 7.49 14.28
CA GLY A 117 4.61 8.30 13.10
C GLY A 117 3.46 7.85 12.18
N ALA A 118 2.56 6.96 12.65
CA ALA A 118 1.40 6.54 11.86
C ALA A 118 0.29 7.61 11.77
N GLY A 119 0.42 8.73 12.49
CA GLY A 119 -0.52 9.85 12.54
C GLY A 119 -1.39 9.85 13.80
N PRO A 120 -2.26 10.87 13.96
CA PRO A 120 -3.00 11.13 15.20
C PRO A 120 -4.05 10.07 15.50
N VAL A 121 -4.38 9.93 16.80
CA VAL A 121 -5.47 9.08 17.28
C VAL A 121 -6.69 9.94 17.61
N ARG A 122 -7.85 9.54 17.13
CA ARG A 122 -9.16 10.09 17.47
C ARG A 122 -9.97 9.00 18.17
N VAL A 123 -10.65 9.35 19.26
CA VAL A 123 -11.46 8.39 20.04
C VAL A 123 -12.91 8.88 20.07
N HIS A 124 -13.83 8.02 19.62
CA HIS A 124 -15.25 8.31 19.49
C HIS A 124 -16.04 7.45 20.49
N THR A 125 -16.56 8.09 21.54
CA THR A 125 -17.23 7.44 22.68
C THR A 125 -18.73 7.78 22.77
N SER A 126 -19.28 8.53 21.80
CA SER A 126 -20.66 8.96 21.81
C SER A 126 -21.30 8.88 20.43
N PRO A 127 -22.64 8.72 20.34
CA PRO A 127 -23.38 8.64 19.07
C PRO A 127 -23.24 9.88 18.17
N GLY A 128 -22.97 11.04 18.75
CA GLY A 128 -22.78 12.33 18.07
C GLY A 128 -21.33 12.63 17.70
N GLY A 129 -20.43 11.66 17.78
CA GLY A 129 -19.02 11.83 17.44
C GLY A 129 -18.81 12.28 15.99
N ASP A 130 -17.72 12.99 15.75
CA ASP A 130 -17.31 13.57 14.48
C ASP A 130 -16.59 12.57 13.55
N TYR A 131 -16.85 11.27 13.73
CA TYR A 131 -16.27 10.24 12.86
C TYR A 131 -16.66 10.46 11.40
N GLN A 132 -15.67 10.54 10.54
CA GLN A 132 -15.83 10.65 9.09
C GLN A 132 -15.57 9.29 8.43
N PRO A 133 -16.58 8.66 7.79
CA PRO A 133 -16.36 7.42 7.04
C PRO A 133 -15.39 7.64 5.88
N ALA A 134 -14.64 6.60 5.53
CA ALA A 134 -13.80 6.64 4.34
C ALA A 134 -14.68 6.53 3.07
N PRO A 135 -14.33 7.24 1.99
CA PRO A 135 -15.02 7.07 0.72
C PRO A 135 -14.72 5.70 0.11
N ALA A 136 -15.59 5.25 -0.78
CA ALA A 136 -15.42 3.98 -1.49
C ALA A 136 -14.22 4.02 -2.45
N ASP A 137 -13.93 5.16 -3.05
CA ASP A 137 -12.90 5.34 -4.05
C ASP A 137 -12.03 6.56 -3.75
N GLY A 138 -10.83 6.57 -4.33
CA GLY A 138 -9.89 7.66 -4.18
C GLY A 138 -9.09 7.65 -2.88
N PHE A 139 -8.14 8.56 -2.79
CA PHE A 139 -7.21 8.64 -1.66
C PHE A 139 -6.95 10.07 -1.18
N GLU A 140 -7.38 11.06 -1.93
CA GLU A 140 -7.14 12.46 -1.63
C GLU A 140 -7.94 12.95 -0.42
N GLU A 141 -7.41 13.94 0.27
CA GLU A 141 -8.05 14.65 1.39
C GLU A 141 -8.57 13.74 2.53
N GLN A 142 -8.00 12.52 2.64
CA GLN A 142 -8.37 11.59 3.70
C GLN A 142 -7.54 11.83 4.96
N PRO A 143 -8.15 11.72 6.16
CA PRO A 143 -7.41 11.87 7.42
C PRO A 143 -6.32 10.80 7.55
N ALA A 144 -5.22 11.15 8.23
CA ALA A 144 -4.19 10.20 8.66
C ALA A 144 -4.48 9.65 10.06
N GLY A 145 -3.64 8.72 10.51
CA GLY A 145 -3.71 8.13 11.84
C GLY A 145 -4.79 7.07 12.00
N SER A 146 -5.49 7.08 13.11
CA SER A 146 -6.53 6.08 13.39
C SER A 146 -7.69 6.66 14.19
N ASP A 147 -8.89 6.07 13.98
CA ASP A 147 -10.09 6.31 14.75
C ASP A 147 -10.39 5.07 15.60
N VAL A 148 -10.57 5.24 16.90
CA VAL A 148 -11.05 4.19 17.79
C VAL A 148 -12.48 4.52 18.17
N ILE A 149 -13.42 3.64 17.82
CA ILE A 149 -14.85 3.83 18.06
C ILE A 149 -15.28 2.81 19.11
N THR A 150 -15.80 3.27 20.24
CA THR A 150 -16.30 2.42 21.33
C THR A 150 -17.80 2.62 21.59
N ASP A 151 -18.44 3.52 20.85
CA ASP A 151 -19.90 3.68 20.90
C ASP A 151 -20.59 2.69 19.95
N PRO A 152 -21.42 1.76 20.46
CA PRO A 152 -22.07 0.75 19.63
C PRO A 152 -23.08 1.32 18.62
N ALA A 153 -23.69 2.47 18.91
CA ALA A 153 -24.63 3.10 17.97
C ALA A 153 -23.88 3.70 16.78
N LEU A 154 -22.73 4.32 17.04
CA LEU A 154 -21.85 4.83 15.98
C LEU A 154 -21.31 3.70 15.12
N ILE A 155 -20.89 2.57 15.72
CA ILE A 155 -20.43 1.37 15.00
C ILE A 155 -21.55 0.87 14.09
N ARG A 156 -22.76 0.62 14.61
CA ARG A 156 -23.89 0.14 13.80
C ARG A 156 -24.28 1.08 12.67
N ARG A 157 -24.17 2.38 12.90
CA ARG A 157 -24.51 3.41 11.91
C ARG A 157 -23.56 3.38 10.71
N HIS A 158 -22.26 3.26 10.95
CA HIS A 158 -21.23 3.37 9.89
C HIS A 158 -20.74 2.03 9.36
N PHE A 159 -20.90 0.95 10.14
CA PHE A 159 -20.42 -0.40 9.83
C PHE A 159 -21.53 -1.45 10.04
N PRO A 160 -22.67 -1.31 9.36
CA PRO A 160 -23.86 -2.16 9.60
C PRO A 160 -23.63 -3.63 9.23
N TYR A 161 -22.54 -3.97 8.53
CA TYR A 161 -22.14 -5.32 8.16
C TYR A 161 -21.33 -6.05 9.26
N LEU A 162 -20.95 -5.36 10.33
CA LEU A 162 -20.30 -5.99 11.48
C LEU A 162 -21.34 -6.66 12.39
N ALA A 163 -20.89 -7.66 13.16
CA ALA A 163 -21.74 -8.34 14.12
C ALA A 163 -22.34 -7.37 15.16
N ALA A 164 -23.58 -7.59 15.56
CA ALA A 164 -24.32 -6.68 16.44
C ALA A 164 -23.72 -6.53 17.85
N ASP A 165 -22.93 -7.51 18.28
CA ASP A 165 -22.20 -7.55 19.55
C ASP A 165 -20.81 -6.88 19.46
N THR A 166 -20.46 -6.26 18.33
CA THR A 166 -19.21 -5.50 18.20
C THR A 166 -19.21 -4.33 19.18
N VAL A 167 -18.25 -4.33 20.12
CA VAL A 167 -18.14 -3.30 21.19
C VAL A 167 -17.06 -2.27 20.92
N ALA A 168 -16.11 -2.57 20.04
CA ALA A 168 -15.10 -1.60 19.64
C ALA A 168 -14.56 -1.87 18.23
N LEU A 169 -14.15 -0.78 17.59
CA LEU A 169 -13.55 -0.78 16.26
C LEU A 169 -12.36 0.18 16.24
N LEU A 170 -11.25 -0.25 15.64
CA LEU A 170 -10.15 0.62 15.27
C LEU A 170 -10.11 0.71 13.75
N HIS A 171 -10.17 1.93 13.22
CA HIS A 171 -10.03 2.24 11.79
C HIS A 171 -8.69 2.93 11.55
N ALA A 172 -7.71 2.19 11.03
CA ALA A 172 -6.43 2.76 10.60
C ALA A 172 -6.62 3.43 9.24
N ARG A 173 -6.27 4.73 9.14
CA ARG A 173 -6.72 5.61 8.05
C ARG A 173 -5.79 5.65 6.84
N ARG A 174 -4.47 5.66 7.03
CA ARG A 174 -3.52 5.68 5.93
C ARG A 174 -3.21 4.26 5.45
N CYS A 175 -4.28 3.59 5.06
CA CYS A 175 -4.36 2.20 4.65
C CYS A 175 -5.37 2.07 3.52
N GLY A 176 -5.22 1.06 2.69
CA GLY A 176 -6.15 0.84 1.60
C GLY A 176 -5.71 -0.28 0.67
N TRP A 177 -6.16 -0.17 -0.55
CA TRP A 177 -5.93 -1.15 -1.61
C TRP A 177 -5.61 -0.44 -2.93
N PHE A 178 -4.92 -1.11 -3.82
CA PHE A 178 -4.70 -0.73 -5.21
C PHE A 178 -4.56 -1.99 -6.08
N SER A 179 -4.65 -1.86 -7.40
CA SER A 179 -4.37 -2.95 -8.32
C SER A 179 -2.88 -3.05 -8.61
N GLY A 180 -2.22 -4.07 -8.07
CA GLY A 180 -0.79 -4.32 -8.30
C GLY A 180 -0.47 -4.65 -9.75
N GLN A 181 -1.39 -5.33 -10.45
CA GLN A 181 -1.26 -5.59 -11.89
C GLN A 181 -1.26 -4.29 -12.70
N GLN A 182 -2.22 -3.41 -12.46
CA GLN A 182 -2.30 -2.12 -13.16
C GLN A 182 -1.11 -1.21 -12.81
N LEU A 183 -0.69 -1.17 -11.54
CA LEU A 183 0.51 -0.45 -11.13
C LEU A 183 1.76 -1.00 -11.85
N GLY A 184 1.97 -2.31 -11.79
CA GLY A 184 3.14 -2.93 -12.40
C GLY A 184 3.20 -2.74 -13.91
N MET A 185 2.07 -2.88 -14.61
CA MET A 185 2.01 -2.63 -16.05
C MET A 185 2.27 -1.15 -16.38
N TYR A 186 1.69 -0.23 -15.64
CA TYR A 186 1.96 1.20 -15.80
C TYR A 186 3.48 1.50 -15.65
N LEU A 187 4.12 1.00 -14.60
CA LEU A 187 5.54 1.20 -14.38
C LEU A 187 6.40 0.59 -15.50
N LEU A 188 6.05 -0.61 -15.95
CA LEU A 188 6.76 -1.30 -17.03
C LEU A 188 6.66 -0.53 -18.36
N GLU A 189 5.47 -0.06 -18.72
CA GLU A 189 5.26 0.75 -19.92
C GLU A 189 6.07 2.04 -19.87
N ARG A 190 6.02 2.78 -18.76
CA ARG A 190 6.83 3.99 -18.59
C ARG A 190 8.34 3.72 -18.68
N ALA A 191 8.82 2.60 -18.12
CA ALA A 191 10.23 2.21 -18.26
C ALA A 191 10.58 1.89 -19.72
N ARG A 192 9.71 1.18 -20.45
CA ARG A 192 9.89 0.86 -21.88
C ARG A 192 9.91 2.12 -22.75
N ASP A 193 9.04 3.09 -22.49
CA ASP A 193 9.04 4.38 -23.21
C ASP A 193 10.39 5.13 -23.07
N LYS A 194 11.16 4.81 -22.02
CA LYS A 194 12.51 5.34 -21.77
C LYS A 194 13.63 4.42 -22.23
N GLY A 195 13.32 3.31 -22.90
CA GLY A 195 14.32 2.41 -23.51
C GLY A 195 14.57 1.12 -22.74
N ALA A 196 13.95 0.89 -21.58
CA ALA A 196 14.06 -0.39 -20.89
C ALA A 196 13.51 -1.54 -21.74
N ARG A 197 14.19 -2.68 -21.73
CA ARG A 197 13.85 -3.86 -22.54
C ARG A 197 13.49 -5.02 -21.63
N LEU A 198 12.57 -5.85 -22.05
CA LEU A 198 12.20 -7.09 -21.38
C LEU A 198 12.55 -8.27 -22.29
N TYR A 199 13.29 -9.22 -21.77
CA TYR A 199 13.61 -10.47 -22.46
C TYR A 199 13.06 -11.66 -21.68
N GLU A 200 12.44 -12.57 -22.44
CA GLU A 200 12.08 -13.89 -21.92
C GLU A 200 13.33 -14.75 -21.84
N GLY A 201 13.62 -15.26 -20.65
CA GLY A 201 14.78 -16.10 -20.40
C GLY A 201 15.02 -16.34 -18.92
N ARG A 202 15.85 -17.35 -18.65
CA ARG A 202 16.24 -17.72 -17.29
C ARG A 202 17.70 -17.34 -17.05
N VAL A 203 17.94 -16.56 -16.00
CA VAL A 203 19.29 -16.30 -15.52
C VAL A 203 19.77 -17.53 -14.75
N VAL A 204 20.87 -18.12 -15.20
CA VAL A 204 21.43 -19.35 -14.64
C VAL A 204 22.74 -19.13 -13.85
N GLY A 205 23.31 -17.95 -13.94
CA GLY A 205 24.51 -17.56 -13.22
C GLY A 205 24.85 -16.10 -13.43
N VAL A 206 25.67 -15.57 -12.56
CA VAL A 206 26.28 -14.23 -12.65
C VAL A 206 27.76 -14.43 -12.36
N ASP A 207 28.61 -13.94 -13.25
CA ASP A 207 30.09 -14.02 -13.16
C ASP A 207 30.64 -12.81 -12.40
#